data_994f30472b0b71273bf00bcd6facea87
#
_entry.id   994f30472b0b71273bf00bcd6facea87
#
_cell.length_a   1.000
_cell.length_b   1.000
_cell.length_c   1.000
_cell.angle_alpha   90.00
_cell.angle_beta   90.00
_cell.angle_gamma   90.00
#
_symmetry.space_group_name_H-M   'P 1'
#
loop_
_entity.id
_entity.type
_entity.pdbx_description
1 polymer ?
#
loop_
_entity_poly.entity_id
_entity_poly.type
_entity_poly.pdbx_seq_one_letter_code
_entity_poly.pdbx_strand_id
1 'polypeptide(L)'
;MAALCLVAASTGPASAAAPQPVVQGNRIIDSVTGAAFVPRGVNFPSFEYACQQGWGYSNLGASETSSMATAAETAAAMAAWKINTVRIPLNQDCWLGDDGLPFTDLTRKGFGVTLTSIGYRVAVIEFVEALNDQGIVAVPDLHWSSPDGIVSDGLRVMADNRSDDFWTSVAASFKTHPSVMFDLFNEPHSRWSDAGGRWAFQLSWECWKSGGCQGPVENDKTPLPTSAGSTFTTMGMKELVAAVRVTGAKQPIILGGRDYANDLGGWLGHRPDDDQLIAGFHNYVDQNCDNPTCWSTEIAPVASEVPVITGEIGQKTCDIGTTSHMNSYMRWADNRSIGYLAWAWWPANNGDCSNFAMLSNQDGTPNAPVGTAFRDHLLYVNSHPTTGTPDNPGPDPDPVGPDPVDKTKRRDARLVIANARFRHGMLTFKVKSKTKATGKVKVRVFVRSDRGATSSESSEAKLRSGSAVFGFKVRSDYRPTRIIARYPG
;
A
#
# COMPACT_ATOMS: atom_id res chain seq x y z
N MET A 1 39.14 43.22 30.22
CA MET A 1 39.27 41.86 29.72
C MET A 1 37.88 41.31 29.45
N ALA A 2 37.52 41.26 28.18
CA ALA A 2 36.20 40.72 27.75
C ALA A 2 36.42 39.25 27.37
N ALA A 3 35.77 38.35 28.09
CA ALA A 3 35.79 36.92 27.77
C ALA A 3 34.84 36.64 26.60
N LEU A 4 35.38 36.18 25.49
CA LEU A 4 34.66 35.70 24.34
C LEU A 4 34.24 34.26 24.61
N CYS A 5 32.96 34.03 24.90
CA CYS A 5 32.40 32.67 24.92
C CYS A 5 32.22 32.17 23.49
N LEU A 6 33.10 31.27 23.03
CA LEU A 6 32.86 30.46 21.86
C LEU A 6 31.76 29.42 22.19
N VAL A 7 30.60 29.56 21.63
CA VAL A 7 29.59 28.50 21.60
C VAL A 7 30.04 27.54 20.49
N ALA A 8 30.53 26.37 20.87
CA ALA A 8 30.77 25.29 19.93
C ALA A 8 29.41 24.72 19.50
N ALA A 9 29.00 25.01 18.28
CA ALA A 9 27.91 24.33 17.63
C ALA A 9 28.33 22.85 17.45
N SER A 10 27.69 21.94 18.16
CA SER A 10 27.83 20.51 17.92
C SER A 10 27.21 20.19 16.56
N THR A 11 28.04 20.07 15.53
CA THR A 11 27.62 19.48 14.27
C THR A 11 27.41 18.00 14.50
N GLY A 12 26.15 17.57 14.69
CA GLY A 12 25.80 16.16 14.56
C GLY A 12 26.25 15.64 13.17
N PRO A 13 26.42 14.32 13.01
CA PRO A 13 26.77 13.79 11.70
C PRO A 13 25.74 14.26 10.68
N ALA A 14 26.20 14.90 9.59
CA ALA A 14 25.34 15.28 8.50
C ALA A 14 24.61 14.03 7.98
N SER A 15 23.27 14.10 7.85
CA SER A 15 22.50 13.04 7.20
C SER A 15 23.10 12.81 5.80
N ALA A 16 23.23 11.54 5.40
CA ALA A 16 23.61 11.24 4.02
C ALA A 16 22.56 11.85 3.08
N ALA A 17 23.02 12.42 1.98
CA ALA A 17 22.08 12.91 0.95
C ALA A 17 21.14 11.78 0.51
N ALA A 18 19.88 12.13 0.24
CA ALA A 18 18.90 11.15 -0.22
C ALA A 18 19.34 10.53 -1.56
N PRO A 19 19.18 9.21 -1.77
CA PRO A 19 19.48 8.56 -3.03
C PRO A 19 18.74 9.22 -4.19
N GLN A 20 19.37 9.21 -5.38
CA GLN A 20 18.77 9.71 -6.61
C GLN A 20 18.39 8.52 -7.51
N PRO A 21 17.18 7.97 -7.36
CA PRO A 21 16.78 6.73 -8.02
C PRO A 21 16.70 6.90 -9.54
N VAL A 22 17.26 5.91 -10.24
CA VAL A 22 17.07 5.71 -11.69
C VAL A 22 16.88 4.22 -11.96
N VAL A 23 16.11 3.89 -12.99
CA VAL A 23 15.92 2.49 -13.42
C VAL A 23 17.10 2.06 -14.31
N GLN A 24 17.68 0.91 -13.99
CA GLN A 24 18.70 0.26 -14.80
C GLN A 24 18.37 -1.23 -14.93
N GLY A 25 17.83 -1.62 -16.08
CA GLY A 25 17.32 -2.99 -16.28
C GLY A 25 16.17 -3.29 -15.32
N ASN A 26 16.30 -4.34 -14.56
CA ASN A 26 15.31 -4.74 -13.55
C ASN A 26 15.61 -4.21 -12.14
N ARG A 27 16.42 -3.17 -12.00
CA ARG A 27 16.84 -2.61 -10.71
C ARG A 27 16.62 -1.11 -10.66
N ILE A 28 16.47 -0.60 -9.44
CA ILE A 28 16.64 0.80 -9.14
C ILE A 28 18.04 0.98 -8.57
N ILE A 29 18.77 1.95 -9.06
CA ILE A 29 20.09 2.33 -8.54
C ILE A 29 20.07 3.80 -8.11
N ASP A 30 20.95 4.15 -7.20
CA ASP A 30 21.27 5.54 -6.92
C ASP A 30 22.24 6.04 -8.01
N SER A 31 21.84 7.02 -8.79
CA SER A 31 22.61 7.55 -9.91
C SER A 31 23.92 8.22 -9.50
N VAL A 32 24.07 8.62 -8.24
CA VAL A 32 25.27 9.27 -7.72
C VAL A 32 26.33 8.24 -7.36
N THR A 33 25.95 7.17 -6.69
CA THR A 33 26.87 6.18 -6.15
C THR A 33 26.96 4.91 -6.99
N GLY A 34 26.00 4.67 -7.88
CA GLY A 34 25.83 3.41 -8.62
C GLY A 34 25.36 2.24 -7.77
N ALA A 35 25.09 2.47 -6.49
CA ALA A 35 24.64 1.41 -5.59
C ALA A 35 23.18 1.01 -5.87
N ALA A 36 22.86 -0.28 -5.70
CA ALA A 36 21.50 -0.73 -5.76
C ALA A 36 20.66 -0.07 -4.66
N PHE A 37 19.49 0.44 -5.04
CA PHE A 37 18.52 1.05 -4.15
C PHE A 37 17.25 0.20 -4.09
N VAL A 38 16.94 -0.32 -2.91
CA VAL A 38 15.69 -1.07 -2.69
C VAL A 38 14.79 -0.23 -1.79
N PRO A 39 13.67 0.29 -2.32
CA PRO A 39 12.72 1.07 -1.53
C PRO A 39 12.13 0.27 -0.38
N ARG A 40 12.30 0.74 0.85
CA ARG A 40 11.72 0.16 2.07
C ARG A 40 11.18 1.27 2.94
N GLY A 41 9.90 1.23 3.23
CA GLY A 41 9.32 2.33 4.01
C GLY A 41 7.83 2.24 4.21
N VAL A 42 7.18 3.39 4.20
CA VAL A 42 5.77 3.52 4.56
C VAL A 42 5.00 4.42 3.61
N ASN A 43 3.68 4.30 3.64
CA ASN A 43 2.76 5.32 3.15
C ASN A 43 2.49 6.33 4.26
N PHE A 44 2.39 7.61 3.91
CA PHE A 44 1.97 8.68 4.79
C PHE A 44 0.57 9.18 4.39
N PRO A 45 -0.52 8.48 4.81
CA PRO A 45 -1.88 8.91 4.51
C PRO A 45 -2.21 10.18 5.29
N SER A 46 -2.57 11.22 4.58
CA SER A 46 -2.97 12.51 5.14
C SER A 46 -3.42 13.48 4.06
N PHE A 47 -2.57 13.70 3.07
CA PHE A 47 -2.82 14.70 2.04
C PHE A 47 -4.02 14.33 1.15
N GLU A 48 -4.35 13.06 0.97
CA GLU A 48 -5.47 12.63 0.13
C GLU A 48 -6.83 13.09 0.67
N TYR A 49 -6.96 13.30 1.97
CA TYR A 49 -8.20 13.73 2.59
C TYR A 49 -8.12 15.00 3.44
N ALA A 50 -6.93 15.49 3.72
CA ALA A 50 -6.76 16.63 4.64
C ALA A 50 -7.53 17.87 4.22
N CYS A 51 -7.44 18.31 2.96
CA CYS A 51 -8.21 19.44 2.46
C CYS A 51 -9.70 19.11 2.31
N GLN A 52 -10.00 17.93 1.81
CA GLN A 52 -11.37 17.48 1.54
C GLN A 52 -12.19 17.31 2.84
N GLN A 53 -11.54 16.87 3.94
CA GLN A 53 -12.19 16.73 5.25
C GLN A 53 -12.01 17.95 6.16
N GLY A 54 -11.33 18.99 5.69
CA GLY A 54 -11.19 20.23 6.45
C GLY A 54 -10.16 20.19 7.59
N TRP A 55 -9.18 19.28 7.55
CA TRP A 55 -8.12 19.20 8.57
C TRP A 55 -6.98 20.20 8.34
N GLY A 56 -6.96 20.87 7.21
CA GLY A 56 -5.89 21.73 6.76
C GLY A 56 -5.25 21.21 5.50
N TYR A 57 -3.95 21.43 5.32
CA TYR A 57 -3.21 20.95 4.13
C TYR A 57 -2.78 19.51 4.31
N SER A 58 -2.39 19.16 5.53
CA SER A 58 -2.08 17.82 6.00
C SER A 58 -2.25 17.81 7.52
N ASN A 59 -2.09 16.67 8.19
CA ASN A 59 -2.03 16.63 9.64
C ASN A 59 -0.65 17.02 10.21
N LEU A 60 0.32 17.40 9.36
CA LEU A 60 1.64 17.86 9.78
C LEU A 60 1.56 19.29 10.34
N GLY A 61 1.75 19.43 11.65
CA GLY A 61 1.79 20.74 12.31
C GLY A 61 0.53 21.59 12.22
N ALA A 62 -0.57 21.07 11.69
CA ALA A 62 -1.81 21.81 11.45
C ALA A 62 -2.71 21.93 12.70
N SER A 63 -2.31 21.35 13.83
CA SER A 63 -3.08 21.40 15.08
C SER A 63 -2.52 22.44 16.02
N GLU A 64 -3.36 23.35 16.51
CA GLU A 64 -3.05 24.22 17.65
C GLU A 64 -2.93 23.43 18.96
N THR A 65 -3.33 22.16 18.97
CA THR A 65 -3.04 21.25 20.07
C THR A 65 -1.64 20.70 19.86
N SER A 66 -0.74 21.00 20.74
CA SER A 66 0.71 20.75 20.77
C SER A 66 1.20 19.30 20.60
N SER A 67 0.48 18.42 19.94
CA SER A 67 0.76 17.00 19.86
C SER A 67 1.05 16.47 18.44
N MET A 68 1.00 17.31 17.41
CA MET A 68 1.27 16.89 16.04
C MET A 68 2.69 17.26 15.64
N ALA A 69 3.44 16.25 15.20
CA ALA A 69 4.81 16.41 14.73
C ALA A 69 4.87 17.30 13.47
N THR A 70 5.89 18.12 13.37
CA THR A 70 6.24 18.88 12.16
C THR A 70 6.70 17.93 11.05
N ALA A 71 6.82 18.43 9.82
CA ALA A 71 7.40 17.67 8.71
C ALA A 71 8.79 17.13 9.05
N ALA A 72 9.65 17.96 9.64
CA ALA A 72 11.01 17.57 10.03
C ALA A 72 11.03 16.50 11.15
N GLU A 73 10.20 16.64 12.17
CA GLU A 73 10.09 15.65 13.25
C GLU A 73 9.54 14.30 12.72
N THR A 74 8.55 14.35 11.84
CA THR A 74 7.99 13.16 11.21
C THR A 74 9.05 12.45 10.35
N ALA A 75 9.77 13.18 9.51
CA ALA A 75 10.85 12.63 8.69
C ALA A 75 11.98 12.05 9.55
N ALA A 76 12.36 12.71 10.65
CA ALA A 76 13.35 12.19 11.59
C ALA A 76 12.89 10.90 12.29
N ALA A 77 11.61 10.81 12.68
CA ALA A 77 11.06 9.59 13.26
C ALA A 77 11.05 8.43 12.25
N MET A 78 10.75 8.69 10.97
CA MET A 78 10.84 7.71 9.89
C MET A 78 12.28 7.25 9.65
N ALA A 79 13.24 8.17 9.63
CA ALA A 79 14.66 7.86 9.51
C ALA A 79 15.17 6.99 10.65
N ALA A 80 14.65 7.17 11.88
CA ALA A 80 14.98 6.32 13.02
C ALA A 80 14.57 4.85 12.84
N TRP A 81 13.52 4.58 12.06
CA TRP A 81 13.14 3.22 11.66
C TRP A 81 13.93 2.66 10.47
N LYS A 82 14.88 3.44 9.92
CA LYS A 82 15.61 3.10 8.69
C LYS A 82 14.71 3.03 7.45
N ILE A 83 13.63 3.77 7.47
CA ILE A 83 12.81 4.03 6.28
C ILE A 83 13.68 4.82 5.30
N ASN A 84 13.70 4.38 4.04
CA ASN A 84 14.43 5.05 2.96
C ASN A 84 13.50 5.58 1.85
N THR A 85 12.22 5.26 1.93
CA THR A 85 11.21 5.68 0.93
C THR A 85 9.88 5.93 1.60
N VAL A 86 9.22 7.03 1.25
CA VAL A 86 7.86 7.37 1.74
C VAL A 86 6.95 7.68 0.56
N ARG A 87 5.86 6.94 0.44
CA ARG A 87 4.78 7.22 -0.50
C ARG A 87 3.80 8.21 0.12
N ILE A 88 3.44 9.23 -0.66
CA ILE A 88 2.65 10.38 -0.21
C ILE A 88 1.35 10.41 -1.02
N PRO A 89 0.25 9.81 -0.50
CA PRO A 89 -1.06 9.90 -1.11
C PRO A 89 -1.54 11.35 -1.27
N LEU A 90 -1.84 11.75 -2.50
CA LEU A 90 -2.31 13.09 -2.84
C LEU A 90 -3.75 13.07 -3.34
N ASN A 91 -4.38 14.24 -3.28
CA ASN A 91 -5.72 14.49 -3.78
C ASN A 91 -5.65 15.47 -4.96
N GLN A 92 -6.27 15.08 -6.09
CA GLN A 92 -6.26 15.86 -7.32
C GLN A 92 -6.89 17.24 -7.15
N ASP A 93 -8.06 17.32 -6.51
CA ASP A 93 -8.76 18.60 -6.29
C ASP A 93 -7.97 19.51 -5.36
N CYS A 94 -7.38 18.94 -4.29
CA CYS A 94 -6.56 19.70 -3.35
C CYS A 94 -5.32 20.32 -4.03
N TRP A 95 -4.72 19.58 -4.97
CA TRP A 95 -3.56 20.04 -5.70
C TRP A 95 -3.91 21.07 -6.78
N LEU A 96 -4.96 20.81 -7.58
CA LEU A 96 -5.36 21.68 -8.69
C LEU A 96 -6.07 22.96 -8.20
N GLY A 97 -6.88 22.85 -7.17
CA GLY A 97 -7.58 23.98 -6.58
C GLY A 97 -8.77 24.46 -7.38
N ASP A 98 -9.61 23.54 -7.80
CA ASP A 98 -10.74 23.83 -8.67
C ASP A 98 -11.78 24.70 -8.03
N ASP A 99 -12.28 25.65 -8.80
CA ASP A 99 -13.35 26.57 -8.43
C ASP A 99 -14.63 25.77 -8.10
N GLY A 100 -15.08 25.89 -6.86
CA GLY A 100 -16.34 25.30 -6.39
C GLY A 100 -16.22 23.94 -5.69
N LEU A 101 -15.04 23.32 -5.67
CA LEU A 101 -14.78 22.11 -4.91
C LEU A 101 -13.93 22.39 -3.68
N PRO A 102 -13.78 21.50 -2.74
CA PRO A 102 -13.74 21.62 -1.28
C PRO A 102 -13.07 22.87 -0.67
N PHE A 103 -12.42 23.69 -1.49
CA PHE A 103 -11.73 24.89 -1.01
C PHE A 103 -12.63 26.10 -0.75
N THR A 104 -13.84 26.14 -1.31
CA THR A 104 -14.73 27.33 -1.18
C THR A 104 -15.35 27.47 0.21
N ASP A 105 -15.34 26.45 1.03
CA ASP A 105 -15.99 26.44 2.34
C ASP A 105 -15.12 25.87 3.48
N LEU A 106 -13.85 25.56 3.19
CA LEU A 106 -12.91 25.04 4.17
C LEU A 106 -12.23 26.14 5.00
N THR A 107 -13.03 27.03 5.53
CA THR A 107 -12.65 27.68 6.77
C THR A 107 -12.72 26.59 7.83
N ARG A 108 -11.58 25.96 8.13
CA ARG A 108 -11.49 25.01 9.23
C ARG A 108 -12.05 25.71 10.46
N LYS A 109 -13.24 25.29 10.89
CA LYS A 109 -13.86 25.84 12.10
C LYS A 109 -12.89 25.66 13.25
N GLY A 110 -12.30 26.76 13.73
CA GLY A 110 -11.38 26.78 14.86
C GLY A 110 -9.93 27.17 14.55
N PHE A 111 -9.45 27.15 13.32
CA PHE A 111 -8.05 27.45 13.02
C PHE A 111 -7.80 28.73 12.21
N GLY A 112 -8.84 29.41 11.76
CA GLY A 112 -8.72 30.72 11.08
C GLY A 112 -7.94 30.70 9.75
N VAL A 113 -7.63 29.52 9.21
CA VAL A 113 -6.84 29.34 7.99
C VAL A 113 -7.75 29.05 6.82
N THR A 114 -7.68 29.88 5.78
CA THR A 114 -8.31 29.59 4.49
C THR A 114 -7.41 28.60 3.74
N LEU A 115 -7.91 27.41 3.44
CA LEU A 115 -7.19 26.42 2.65
C LEU A 115 -7.17 26.85 1.18
N THR A 116 -6.01 26.70 0.54
CA THR A 116 -5.83 26.97 -0.88
C THR A 116 -4.97 25.87 -1.51
N SER A 117 -5.11 25.65 -2.82
CA SER A 117 -4.26 24.73 -3.55
C SER A 117 -2.78 25.11 -3.47
N ILE A 118 -2.47 26.42 -3.45
CA ILE A 118 -1.10 26.90 -3.25
C ILE A 118 -0.55 26.45 -1.91
N GLY A 119 -1.28 26.64 -0.81
CA GLY A 119 -0.87 26.19 0.52
C GLY A 119 -0.75 24.65 0.60
N TYR A 120 -1.63 23.92 -0.06
CA TYR A 120 -1.56 22.46 -0.15
C TYR A 120 -0.25 22.03 -0.87
N ARG A 121 0.06 22.60 -2.02
CA ARG A 121 1.29 22.32 -2.78
C ARG A 121 2.54 22.66 -1.97
N VAL A 122 2.56 23.80 -1.28
CA VAL A 122 3.66 24.20 -0.39
C VAL A 122 3.87 23.16 0.70
N ALA A 123 2.80 22.72 1.38
CA ALA A 123 2.91 21.72 2.44
C ALA A 123 3.44 20.36 1.93
N VAL A 124 3.04 19.94 0.73
CA VAL A 124 3.58 18.72 0.09
C VAL A 124 5.07 18.89 -0.24
N ILE A 125 5.47 20.04 -0.81
CA ILE A 125 6.87 20.30 -1.16
C ILE A 125 7.73 20.32 0.12
N GLU A 126 7.32 21.03 1.16
CA GLU A 126 8.02 21.09 2.45
C GLU A 126 8.19 19.69 3.07
N PHE A 127 7.18 18.83 2.93
CA PHE A 127 7.30 17.46 3.42
C PHE A 127 8.27 16.62 2.60
N VAL A 128 8.25 16.73 1.27
CA VAL A 128 9.21 16.07 0.38
C VAL A 128 10.65 16.54 0.69
N GLU A 129 10.87 17.83 0.89
CA GLU A 129 12.17 18.39 1.25
C GLU A 129 12.64 17.86 2.62
N ALA A 130 11.75 17.84 3.64
CA ALA A 130 12.06 17.30 4.95
C ALA A 130 12.43 15.81 4.91
N LEU A 131 11.79 15.01 4.05
CA LEU A 131 12.16 13.61 3.81
C LEU A 131 13.54 13.50 3.17
N ASN A 132 13.79 14.28 2.10
CA ASN A 132 15.08 14.28 1.40
C ASN A 132 16.23 14.71 2.32
N ASP A 133 16.02 15.67 3.22
CA ASP A 133 16.99 16.10 4.24
C ASP A 133 17.36 14.98 5.22
N GLN A 134 16.49 14.00 5.39
CA GLN A 134 16.73 12.80 6.20
C GLN A 134 17.27 11.61 5.39
N GLY A 135 17.57 11.78 4.10
CA GLY A 135 18.06 10.72 3.24
C GLY A 135 16.95 9.80 2.72
N ILE A 136 15.70 10.24 2.74
CA ILE A 136 14.51 9.46 2.36
C ILE A 136 14.01 9.91 0.99
N VAL A 137 13.79 8.98 0.07
CA VAL A 137 13.17 9.22 -1.24
C VAL A 137 11.66 9.41 -1.06
N ALA A 138 11.10 10.42 -1.72
CA ALA A 138 9.67 10.68 -1.69
C ALA A 138 8.96 10.14 -2.95
N VAL A 139 7.72 9.66 -2.79
CA VAL A 139 6.90 9.13 -3.88
C VAL A 139 5.51 9.78 -3.83
N PRO A 140 5.32 10.97 -4.41
CA PRO A 140 3.99 11.51 -4.64
C PRO A 140 3.14 10.52 -5.46
N ASP A 141 1.90 10.30 -5.02
CA ASP A 141 0.94 9.35 -5.57
C ASP A 141 -0.40 10.04 -5.85
N LEU A 142 -0.98 9.83 -7.04
CA LEU A 142 -2.36 10.23 -7.31
C LEU A 142 -3.30 9.21 -6.66
N HIS A 143 -3.67 9.47 -5.41
CA HIS A 143 -4.45 8.54 -4.61
C HIS A 143 -5.95 8.70 -4.80
N TRP A 144 -6.42 9.96 -4.75
CA TRP A 144 -7.82 10.31 -5.00
C TRP A 144 -7.92 11.26 -6.17
N SER A 145 -8.69 10.88 -7.15
CA SER A 145 -9.02 11.66 -8.34
C SER A 145 -10.52 11.75 -8.55
N SER A 146 -10.97 12.65 -9.40
CA SER A 146 -12.35 12.72 -9.85
C SER A 146 -12.48 13.54 -11.12
N PRO A 147 -13.42 13.18 -12.01
CA PRO A 147 -13.72 13.98 -13.17
C PRO A 147 -14.25 15.36 -12.77
N ASP A 148 -14.22 16.28 -13.73
CA ASP A 148 -14.66 17.66 -13.55
C ASP A 148 -16.07 17.76 -12.93
N GLY A 149 -16.24 18.65 -11.96
CA GLY A 149 -17.48 18.85 -11.21
C GLY A 149 -17.81 17.78 -10.16
N ILE A 150 -16.96 16.80 -9.95
CA ILE A 150 -17.13 15.74 -8.93
C ILE A 150 -16.01 15.82 -7.91
N VAL A 151 -16.35 15.68 -6.63
CA VAL A 151 -15.37 15.73 -5.54
C VAL A 151 -14.49 14.50 -5.48
N SER A 152 -13.18 14.68 -5.30
CA SER A 152 -12.19 13.61 -5.03
C SER A 152 -12.28 13.16 -3.58
N ASP A 153 -13.15 12.22 -3.27
CA ASP A 153 -13.47 11.76 -1.91
C ASP A 153 -13.30 10.25 -1.69
N GLY A 154 -12.64 9.57 -2.61
CA GLY A 154 -12.38 8.13 -2.58
C GLY A 154 -11.71 7.63 -3.85
N LEU A 155 -11.56 6.31 -3.97
CA LEU A 155 -10.93 5.68 -5.11
C LEU A 155 -11.84 5.68 -6.34
N ARG A 156 -11.29 6.03 -7.49
CA ARG A 156 -11.93 5.86 -8.81
C ARG A 156 -11.35 4.63 -9.49
N VAL A 157 -12.11 4.11 -10.46
CA VAL A 157 -11.70 2.90 -11.19
C VAL A 157 -10.43 3.09 -12.01
N MET A 158 -10.19 4.31 -12.48
CA MET A 158 -9.03 4.72 -13.27
C MET A 158 -8.92 6.24 -13.25
N ALA A 159 -7.78 6.78 -13.68
CA ALA A 159 -7.55 8.20 -13.85
C ALA A 159 -8.59 8.85 -14.78
N ASP A 160 -8.87 10.11 -14.57
CA ASP A 160 -9.86 10.91 -15.28
C ASP A 160 -9.20 12.00 -16.17
N ASN A 161 -10.05 12.77 -16.86
CA ASN A 161 -9.62 13.81 -17.81
C ASN A 161 -8.89 15.03 -17.20
N ARG A 162 -8.64 15.06 -15.90
CA ARG A 162 -7.90 16.12 -15.21
C ARG A 162 -6.60 15.59 -14.60
N SER A 163 -6.39 14.29 -14.69
CA SER A 163 -5.19 13.66 -14.10
C SER A 163 -3.91 14.00 -14.86
N ASP A 164 -3.99 14.41 -16.13
CA ASP A 164 -2.85 14.94 -16.89
C ASP A 164 -2.42 16.35 -16.41
N ASP A 165 -3.37 17.24 -16.14
CA ASP A 165 -3.11 18.55 -15.54
C ASP A 165 -2.47 18.39 -14.14
N PHE A 166 -2.99 17.46 -13.36
CA PHE A 166 -2.41 17.11 -12.05
C PHE A 166 -0.95 16.68 -12.22
N TRP A 167 -0.67 15.71 -13.07
CA TRP A 167 0.69 15.20 -13.25
C TRP A 167 1.63 16.18 -13.92
N THR A 168 1.15 16.98 -14.87
CA THR A 168 1.95 18.08 -15.45
C THR A 168 2.37 19.07 -14.36
N SER A 169 1.47 19.42 -13.45
CA SER A 169 1.77 20.34 -12.34
C SER A 169 2.69 19.72 -11.28
N VAL A 170 2.42 18.48 -10.84
CA VAL A 170 3.25 17.78 -9.85
C VAL A 170 4.66 17.56 -10.40
N ALA A 171 4.78 17.02 -11.61
CA ALA A 171 6.08 16.73 -12.21
C ALA A 171 6.89 18.02 -12.48
N ALA A 172 6.23 19.11 -12.89
CA ALA A 172 6.91 20.40 -13.02
C ALA A 172 7.46 20.93 -11.69
N SER A 173 6.74 20.71 -10.58
CA SER A 173 7.17 21.11 -9.24
C SER A 173 8.39 20.32 -8.76
N PHE A 174 8.48 19.03 -9.12
CA PHE A 174 9.52 18.14 -8.62
C PHE A 174 10.60 17.76 -9.63
N LYS A 175 10.58 18.23 -10.88
CA LYS A 175 11.56 17.85 -11.93
C LYS A 175 13.02 18.13 -11.56
N THR A 176 13.28 19.03 -10.63
CA THR A 176 14.63 19.35 -10.12
C THR A 176 14.95 18.68 -8.79
N HIS A 177 14.04 17.83 -8.26
CA HIS A 177 14.23 17.06 -7.04
C HIS A 177 14.61 15.62 -7.43
N PRO A 178 15.89 15.28 -7.48
CA PRO A 178 16.30 13.97 -8.00
C PRO A 178 15.94 12.80 -7.08
N SER A 179 15.63 13.08 -5.82
CA SER A 179 15.24 12.07 -4.80
C SER A 179 13.72 11.90 -4.71
N VAL A 180 13.05 11.96 -5.88
CA VAL A 180 11.61 11.76 -6.04
C VAL A 180 11.35 10.68 -7.10
N MET A 181 10.33 9.85 -6.91
CA MET A 181 9.70 8.99 -7.91
C MET A 181 8.21 9.34 -7.97
N PHE A 182 7.51 9.00 -9.06
CA PHE A 182 6.09 9.31 -9.23
C PHE A 182 5.26 8.04 -9.32
N ASP A 183 4.20 7.90 -8.52
CA ASP A 183 3.23 6.82 -8.62
C ASP A 183 1.95 7.35 -9.27
N LEU A 184 1.73 6.99 -10.55
CA LEU A 184 0.80 7.75 -11.39
C LEU A 184 -0.67 7.53 -11.07
N PHE A 185 -1.04 6.40 -10.51
CA PHE A 185 -2.41 6.16 -10.08
C PHE A 185 -2.47 5.01 -9.08
N ASN A 186 -3.04 5.26 -7.92
CA ASN A 186 -3.02 4.38 -6.76
C ASN A 186 -3.48 2.94 -7.05
N GLU A 187 -4.75 2.74 -7.35
CA GLU A 187 -5.37 1.41 -7.42
C GLU A 187 -6.34 1.27 -8.60
N PRO A 188 -5.82 1.07 -9.83
CA PRO A 188 -6.68 0.77 -10.99
C PRO A 188 -7.51 -0.49 -10.75
N HIS A 189 -8.84 -0.41 -10.90
CA HIS A 189 -9.71 -1.56 -10.56
C HIS A 189 -10.99 -1.63 -11.39
N SER A 190 -11.55 -2.82 -11.43
CA SER A 190 -12.89 -3.06 -11.96
C SER A 190 -13.96 -2.82 -10.90
N ARG A 191 -15.16 -2.45 -11.29
CA ARG A 191 -16.25 -2.15 -10.36
C ARG A 191 -17.46 -3.06 -10.59
N TRP A 192 -17.82 -3.82 -9.56
CA TRP A 192 -19.02 -4.63 -9.54
C TRP A 192 -20.19 -3.85 -8.95
N SER A 193 -21.39 -3.99 -9.53
CA SER A 193 -22.65 -3.45 -9.00
C SER A 193 -23.46 -4.56 -8.34
N ASP A 194 -23.50 -4.59 -7.01
CA ASP A 194 -24.32 -5.55 -6.26
C ASP A 194 -25.81 -5.35 -6.55
N ALA A 195 -26.26 -4.11 -6.62
CA ALA A 195 -27.64 -3.76 -6.90
C ALA A 195 -28.09 -4.15 -8.32
N GLY A 196 -27.17 -4.05 -9.32
CA GLY A 196 -27.41 -4.45 -10.70
C GLY A 196 -27.08 -5.90 -11.01
N GLY A 197 -26.37 -6.61 -10.12
CA GLY A 197 -25.89 -7.98 -10.31
C GLY A 197 -24.99 -8.14 -11.54
N ARG A 198 -24.19 -7.12 -11.86
CA ARG A 198 -23.33 -7.05 -13.06
C ARG A 198 -22.09 -6.22 -12.82
N TRP A 199 -21.09 -6.41 -13.68
CA TRP A 199 -19.98 -5.46 -13.78
C TRP A 199 -20.51 -4.10 -14.30
N ALA A 200 -20.30 -3.05 -13.51
CA ALA A 200 -20.52 -1.68 -13.97
C ALA A 200 -19.33 -1.20 -14.81
N PHE A 201 -18.15 -1.69 -14.48
CA PHE A 201 -16.92 -1.42 -15.20
C PHE A 201 -15.97 -2.62 -15.09
N GLN A 202 -15.37 -3.02 -16.21
CA GLN A 202 -14.32 -4.03 -16.26
C GLN A 202 -13.06 -3.40 -16.85
N LEU A 203 -12.04 -3.24 -16.03
CA LEU A 203 -10.74 -2.70 -16.45
C LEU A 203 -9.98 -3.77 -17.24
N SER A 204 -9.88 -3.60 -18.55
CA SER A 204 -8.99 -4.39 -19.40
C SER A 204 -7.57 -3.80 -19.36
N TRP A 205 -6.57 -4.60 -19.76
CA TRP A 205 -5.19 -4.09 -19.90
C TRP A 205 -5.08 -3.02 -20.99
N GLU A 206 -5.88 -3.10 -22.05
CA GLU A 206 -5.91 -2.07 -23.08
C GLU A 206 -6.46 -0.74 -22.52
N CYS A 207 -7.56 -0.81 -21.76
CA CYS A 207 -8.10 0.36 -21.07
C CYS A 207 -7.11 0.94 -20.04
N TRP A 208 -6.43 0.10 -19.28
CA TRP A 208 -5.37 0.51 -18.35
C TRP A 208 -4.25 1.27 -19.07
N LYS A 209 -3.82 0.76 -20.24
CA LYS A 209 -2.76 1.38 -21.04
C LYS A 209 -3.18 2.67 -21.71
N SER A 210 -4.32 2.62 -22.43
CA SER A 210 -4.70 3.63 -23.45
C SER A 210 -5.87 4.52 -23.04
N GLY A 211 -6.56 4.21 -21.91
CA GLY A 211 -7.75 4.96 -21.52
C GLY A 211 -8.91 4.79 -22.47
N GLY A 212 -9.78 5.81 -22.55
CA GLY A 212 -10.92 5.88 -23.46
C GLY A 212 -12.14 5.03 -23.06
N CYS A 213 -12.10 4.37 -21.92
CA CYS A 213 -13.21 3.57 -21.41
C CYS A 213 -14.17 4.42 -20.58
N GLN A 214 -15.40 3.95 -20.44
CA GLN A 214 -16.42 4.64 -19.64
C GLN A 214 -16.47 4.05 -18.23
N GLY A 215 -15.84 4.74 -17.27
CA GLY A 215 -15.87 4.39 -15.85
C GLY A 215 -17.03 5.05 -15.11
N PRO A 216 -17.58 4.45 -14.03
CA PRO A 216 -18.59 5.08 -13.20
C PRO A 216 -17.99 6.27 -12.43
N VAL A 217 -18.78 7.33 -12.25
CA VAL A 217 -18.35 8.49 -11.45
C VAL A 217 -18.36 8.23 -9.94
N GLU A 218 -19.07 7.20 -9.50
CA GLU A 218 -19.11 6.80 -8.10
C GLU A 218 -17.75 6.24 -7.65
N ASN A 219 -17.30 6.67 -6.47
CA ASN A 219 -16.09 6.13 -5.83
C ASN A 219 -16.36 4.77 -5.16
N ASP A 220 -15.31 4.17 -4.61
CA ASP A 220 -15.36 2.87 -3.92
C ASP A 220 -16.30 2.84 -2.68
N LYS A 221 -16.55 3.99 -2.06
CA LYS A 221 -17.40 4.16 -0.87
C LYS A 221 -18.87 4.34 -1.21
N THR A 222 -19.19 4.74 -2.43
CA THR A 222 -20.55 5.06 -2.86
C THR A 222 -21.18 3.84 -3.57
N PRO A 223 -22.34 3.34 -3.12
CA PRO A 223 -23.03 2.27 -3.81
C PRO A 223 -23.37 2.67 -5.25
N LEU A 224 -23.13 1.77 -6.18
CA LEU A 224 -23.51 1.99 -7.57
C LEU A 224 -25.04 1.93 -7.72
N PRO A 225 -25.64 2.80 -8.55
CA PRO A 225 -27.07 2.77 -8.80
C PRO A 225 -27.49 1.48 -9.51
N THR A 226 -28.77 1.10 -9.38
CA THR A 226 -29.37 -0.07 -10.06
C THR A 226 -29.44 0.10 -11.57
N SER A 227 -29.62 1.35 -12.05
CA SER A 227 -29.54 1.76 -13.45
C SER A 227 -28.13 2.19 -13.81
N ALA A 228 -27.86 2.38 -15.11
CA ALA A 228 -26.60 2.99 -15.54
C ALA A 228 -26.48 4.39 -14.93
N GLY A 229 -25.49 4.60 -14.06
CA GLY A 229 -25.14 5.89 -13.48
C GLY A 229 -24.40 6.78 -14.49
N SER A 230 -23.99 7.96 -14.04
CA SER A 230 -23.10 8.83 -14.80
C SER A 230 -21.74 8.16 -14.99
N THR A 231 -21.10 8.41 -16.13
CA THR A 231 -19.79 7.86 -16.46
C THR A 231 -18.83 8.98 -16.83
N PHE A 232 -17.55 8.70 -16.70
CA PHE A 232 -16.49 9.54 -17.22
C PHE A 232 -15.59 8.74 -18.17
N THR A 233 -14.93 9.42 -19.08
CA THR A 233 -13.92 8.79 -19.95
C THR A 233 -12.61 8.66 -19.19
N THR A 234 -12.10 7.44 -19.07
CA THR A 234 -10.86 7.17 -18.36
C THR A 234 -9.65 7.64 -19.15
N MET A 235 -8.61 8.08 -18.43
CA MET A 235 -7.27 8.33 -18.96
C MET A 235 -6.37 7.11 -18.71
N GLY A 236 -5.53 6.75 -19.68
CA GLY A 236 -4.66 5.59 -19.58
C GLY A 236 -3.28 5.92 -19.05
N MET A 237 -2.53 4.89 -18.62
CA MET A 237 -1.16 5.06 -18.09
C MET A 237 -0.21 5.71 -19.11
N LYS A 238 -0.42 5.47 -20.41
CA LYS A 238 0.39 6.10 -21.49
C LYS A 238 0.24 7.62 -21.50
N GLU A 239 -0.97 8.12 -21.28
CA GLU A 239 -1.26 9.56 -21.24
C GLU A 239 -0.67 10.19 -19.98
N LEU A 240 -0.78 9.51 -18.83
CA LEU A 240 -0.20 9.98 -17.57
C LEU A 240 1.34 10.04 -17.63
N VAL A 241 2.00 9.03 -18.24
CA VAL A 241 3.45 9.06 -18.48
C VAL A 241 3.81 10.26 -19.37
N ALA A 242 3.07 10.51 -20.44
CA ALA A 242 3.30 11.65 -21.31
C ALA A 242 3.15 13.00 -20.58
N ALA A 243 2.15 13.12 -19.67
CA ALA A 243 1.95 14.31 -18.85
C ALA A 243 3.14 14.60 -17.92
N VAL A 244 3.77 13.56 -17.37
CA VAL A 244 5.02 13.73 -16.61
C VAL A 244 6.17 14.14 -17.53
N ARG A 245 6.37 13.43 -18.62
CA ARG A 245 7.55 13.60 -19.49
C ARG A 245 7.57 14.93 -20.27
N VAL A 246 6.40 15.49 -20.61
CA VAL A 246 6.30 16.81 -21.28
C VAL A 246 6.90 17.94 -20.43
N THR A 247 6.97 17.79 -19.10
CA THR A 247 7.58 18.76 -18.18
C THR A 247 9.11 18.76 -18.21
N GLY A 248 9.71 17.73 -18.80
CA GLY A 248 11.14 17.44 -18.76
C GLY A 248 11.60 16.65 -17.54
N ALA A 249 10.68 16.21 -16.68
CA ALA A 249 10.98 15.33 -15.54
C ALA A 249 11.48 13.96 -16.02
N LYS A 250 12.56 13.46 -15.40
CA LYS A 250 13.23 12.19 -15.76
C LYS A 250 13.16 11.13 -14.66
N GLN A 251 12.58 11.46 -13.54
CA GLN A 251 12.45 10.57 -12.39
C GLN A 251 11.73 9.27 -12.76
N PRO A 252 12.01 8.17 -12.06
CA PRO A 252 11.29 6.92 -12.24
C PRO A 252 9.79 7.07 -11.98
N ILE A 253 9.01 6.32 -12.76
CA ILE A 253 7.55 6.32 -12.73
C ILE A 253 7.08 4.92 -12.31
N ILE A 254 6.22 4.86 -11.29
CA ILE A 254 5.56 3.66 -10.83
C ILE A 254 4.18 3.59 -11.48
N LEU A 255 3.86 2.44 -12.05
CA LEU A 255 2.55 2.15 -12.65
C LEU A 255 1.92 0.97 -11.92
N GLY A 256 0.91 1.24 -11.12
CA GLY A 256 0.13 0.22 -10.42
C GLY A 256 -0.55 -0.75 -11.39
N GLY A 257 -0.58 -2.04 -11.05
CA GLY A 257 -1.30 -3.05 -11.82
C GLY A 257 -2.81 -2.89 -11.73
N ARG A 258 -3.57 -3.86 -12.28
CA ARG A 258 -5.02 -3.90 -12.15
C ARG A 258 -5.45 -4.54 -10.82
N ASP A 259 -6.76 -4.64 -10.61
CA ASP A 259 -7.38 -5.30 -9.46
C ASP A 259 -6.88 -4.76 -8.12
N TYR A 260 -6.98 -3.43 -7.95
CA TYR A 260 -6.42 -2.71 -6.80
C TYR A 260 -4.89 -2.87 -6.71
N ALA A 261 -4.20 -2.72 -7.84
CA ALA A 261 -2.77 -2.94 -8.01
C ALA A 261 -2.29 -4.36 -7.62
N ASN A 262 -3.20 -5.35 -7.50
CA ASN A 262 -2.89 -6.72 -7.09
C ASN A 262 -2.72 -7.72 -8.26
N ASP A 263 -2.83 -7.26 -9.53
CA ASP A 263 -2.65 -8.05 -10.75
C ASP A 263 -1.58 -7.43 -11.66
N LEU A 264 -0.44 -8.11 -11.83
CA LEU A 264 0.61 -7.74 -12.78
C LEU A 264 0.67 -8.67 -14.00
N GLY A 265 -0.27 -9.60 -14.17
CA GLY A 265 -0.20 -10.65 -15.19
C GLY A 265 -0.13 -10.18 -16.65
N GLY A 266 -0.58 -8.96 -16.94
CA GLY A 266 -0.47 -8.36 -18.29
C GLY A 266 0.41 -7.12 -18.36
N TRP A 267 1.04 -6.70 -17.27
CA TRP A 267 1.75 -5.43 -17.14
C TRP A 267 2.87 -5.28 -18.18
N LEU A 268 3.74 -6.28 -18.32
CA LEU A 268 4.88 -6.24 -19.26
C LEU A 268 4.42 -6.05 -20.72
N GLY A 269 3.32 -6.68 -21.12
CA GLY A 269 2.79 -6.60 -22.48
C GLY A 269 2.05 -5.29 -22.80
N HIS A 270 1.68 -4.51 -21.77
CA HIS A 270 0.86 -3.32 -21.94
C HIS A 270 1.53 -2.03 -21.43
N ARG A 271 2.69 -2.11 -20.78
CA ARG A 271 3.40 -0.92 -20.31
C ARG A 271 3.63 0.08 -21.45
N PRO A 272 3.56 1.40 -21.17
CA PRO A 272 4.01 2.42 -22.10
C PRO A 272 5.49 2.28 -22.46
N ASP A 273 5.90 2.90 -23.56
CA ASP A 273 7.30 2.95 -23.96
C ASP A 273 8.02 4.07 -23.20
N ASP A 274 8.70 3.71 -22.12
CA ASP A 274 9.51 4.60 -21.29
C ASP A 274 10.54 3.72 -20.55
N ASP A 275 11.77 4.18 -20.41
CA ASP A 275 12.88 3.41 -19.84
C ASP A 275 13.00 3.56 -18.30
N GLN A 276 12.22 4.45 -17.70
CA GLN A 276 12.23 4.70 -16.26
C GLN A 276 10.94 4.19 -15.56
N LEU A 277 10.38 3.06 -16.04
CA LEU A 277 9.16 2.48 -15.47
C LEU A 277 9.46 1.43 -14.39
N ILE A 278 8.64 1.46 -13.36
CA ILE A 278 8.61 0.53 -12.23
C ILE A 278 7.21 -0.08 -12.17
N ALA A 279 7.09 -1.39 -12.01
CA ALA A 279 5.80 -2.02 -11.81
C ALA A 279 5.34 -1.86 -10.35
N GLY A 280 4.14 -1.31 -10.16
CA GLY A 280 3.50 -1.12 -8.85
C GLY A 280 2.61 -2.30 -8.48
N PHE A 281 2.76 -2.82 -7.26
CA PHE A 281 1.98 -3.92 -6.72
C PHE A 281 1.45 -3.55 -5.33
N HIS A 282 0.23 -4.00 -4.97
CA HIS A 282 -0.30 -3.90 -3.62
C HIS A 282 -0.60 -5.29 -3.06
N ASN A 283 -0.31 -5.51 -1.78
CA ASN A 283 -0.40 -6.83 -1.17
C ASN A 283 -1.00 -6.79 0.23
N TYR A 284 -2.26 -7.15 0.32
CA TYR A 284 -2.99 -7.28 1.58
C TYR A 284 -3.49 -8.70 1.80
N VAL A 285 -3.76 -9.04 3.04
CA VAL A 285 -4.42 -10.31 3.39
C VAL A 285 -5.79 -10.39 2.72
N ASP A 286 -6.11 -11.57 2.19
CA ASP A 286 -7.38 -11.87 1.50
C ASP A 286 -7.53 -11.26 0.09
N GLN A 287 -6.48 -10.67 -0.50
CA GLN A 287 -6.44 -10.33 -1.93
C GLN A 287 -6.14 -11.57 -2.80
N ASN A 288 -6.33 -11.44 -4.13
CA ASN A 288 -6.13 -12.56 -5.07
C ASN A 288 -4.69 -13.06 -5.06
N CYS A 289 -3.71 -12.14 -5.02
CA CYS A 289 -2.29 -12.45 -5.00
C CYS A 289 -1.68 -12.21 -3.60
N ASP A 290 -2.20 -12.89 -2.57
CA ASP A 290 -1.80 -12.75 -1.17
C ASP A 290 -0.86 -13.86 -0.65
N ASN A 291 -0.26 -14.66 -1.53
CA ASN A 291 0.44 -15.86 -1.10
C ASN A 291 1.71 -16.15 -1.94
N PRO A 292 2.69 -16.89 -1.39
CA PRO A 292 3.97 -17.15 -2.05
C PRO A 292 3.88 -17.80 -3.43
N THR A 293 2.83 -18.59 -3.69
CA THR A 293 2.64 -19.20 -5.02
C THR A 293 2.35 -18.11 -6.04
N CYS A 294 1.39 -17.23 -5.76
CA CYS A 294 1.08 -16.13 -6.66
C CYS A 294 2.26 -15.17 -6.81
N TRP A 295 2.91 -14.79 -5.73
CA TRP A 295 4.08 -13.91 -5.83
C TRP A 295 5.17 -14.49 -6.73
N SER A 296 5.40 -15.80 -6.66
CA SER A 296 6.41 -16.49 -7.48
C SER A 296 6.00 -16.70 -8.93
N THR A 297 4.70 -16.81 -9.23
CA THR A 297 4.18 -17.07 -10.58
C THR A 297 3.75 -15.82 -11.34
N GLU A 298 3.41 -14.74 -10.65
CA GLU A 298 2.93 -13.50 -11.27
C GLU A 298 3.89 -12.33 -11.07
N ILE A 299 4.41 -12.14 -9.85
CA ILE A 299 5.22 -10.97 -9.53
C ILE A 299 6.69 -11.18 -9.86
N ALA A 300 7.26 -12.35 -9.52
CA ALA A 300 8.67 -12.62 -9.79
C ALA A 300 9.03 -12.58 -11.29
N PRO A 301 8.21 -13.04 -12.24
CA PRO A 301 8.49 -12.88 -13.68
C PRO A 301 8.55 -11.40 -14.10
N VAL A 302 7.70 -10.52 -13.54
CA VAL A 302 7.77 -9.08 -13.81
C VAL A 302 9.05 -8.49 -13.23
N ALA A 303 9.41 -8.87 -12.00
CA ALA A 303 10.62 -8.40 -11.32
C ALA A 303 11.92 -8.87 -12.00
N SER A 304 11.87 -9.91 -12.87
CA SER A 304 13.02 -10.30 -13.67
C SER A 304 13.28 -9.38 -14.86
N GLU A 305 12.30 -8.59 -15.29
CA GLU A 305 12.37 -7.72 -16.47
C GLU A 305 12.45 -6.24 -16.11
N VAL A 306 11.74 -5.81 -15.06
CA VAL A 306 11.68 -4.43 -14.58
C VAL A 306 11.71 -4.38 -13.07
N PRO A 307 12.09 -3.25 -12.44
CA PRO A 307 11.95 -3.11 -10.99
C PRO A 307 10.48 -3.24 -10.57
N VAL A 308 10.24 -3.82 -9.40
CA VAL A 308 8.92 -3.87 -8.77
C VAL A 308 8.98 -3.18 -7.41
N ILE A 309 7.98 -2.35 -7.14
CA ILE A 309 7.73 -1.80 -5.80
C ILE A 309 6.33 -2.22 -5.37
N THR A 310 6.23 -2.84 -4.19
CA THR A 310 4.94 -3.02 -3.54
C THR A 310 4.59 -1.74 -2.82
N GLY A 311 3.80 -0.90 -3.49
CA GLY A 311 3.40 0.43 -3.01
C GLY A 311 2.65 0.39 -1.71
N GLU A 312 1.93 -0.71 -1.45
CA GLU A 312 1.22 -0.94 -0.19
C GLU A 312 1.32 -2.39 0.24
N ILE A 313 1.80 -2.62 1.46
CA ILE A 313 1.62 -3.87 2.18
C ILE A 313 0.93 -3.59 3.50
N GLY A 314 0.00 -4.44 3.91
CA GLY A 314 -0.72 -4.21 5.15
C GLY A 314 -1.26 -5.47 5.81
N GLN A 315 -1.30 -5.43 7.13
CA GLN A 315 -1.96 -6.42 7.95
C GLN A 315 -2.53 -5.74 9.20
N LYS A 316 -3.80 -6.03 9.51
CA LYS A 316 -4.45 -5.47 10.70
C LYS A 316 -3.98 -6.19 11.96
N THR A 317 -3.88 -5.46 13.08
CA THR A 317 -3.46 -6.06 14.35
C THR A 317 -4.43 -7.09 14.89
N CYS A 318 -5.71 -7.04 14.47
CA CYS A 318 -6.72 -8.06 14.82
C CYS A 318 -6.68 -9.29 13.91
N ASP A 319 -5.93 -9.29 12.81
CA ASP A 319 -5.90 -10.43 11.91
C ASP A 319 -5.26 -11.63 12.58
N ILE A 320 -5.80 -12.81 12.28
CA ILE A 320 -5.29 -14.04 12.86
C ILE A 320 -3.88 -14.31 12.32
N GLY A 321 -2.94 -14.55 13.26
CA GLY A 321 -1.53 -14.78 12.92
C GLY A 321 -0.70 -13.51 12.79
N THR A 322 -1.25 -12.43 13.17
CA THR A 322 -0.86 -11.03 13.39
C THR A 322 0.29 -10.49 12.56
N THR A 323 1.37 -11.06 12.26
CA THR A 323 2.48 -10.52 11.46
C THR A 323 2.93 -11.47 10.36
N SER A 324 2.33 -12.65 10.29
CA SER A 324 2.83 -13.74 9.44
C SER A 324 2.78 -13.42 7.95
N HIS A 325 1.75 -12.72 7.48
CA HIS A 325 1.63 -12.32 6.08
C HIS A 325 2.71 -11.30 5.70
N MET A 326 2.78 -10.18 6.41
CA MET A 326 3.77 -9.15 6.15
C MET A 326 5.21 -9.68 6.27
N ASN A 327 5.52 -10.43 7.33
CA ASN A 327 6.84 -11.01 7.53
C ASN A 327 7.21 -12.01 6.42
N SER A 328 6.26 -12.80 5.94
CA SER A 328 6.47 -13.73 4.84
C SER A 328 6.75 -12.98 3.53
N TYR A 329 5.96 -11.94 3.26
CA TYR A 329 6.12 -11.14 2.06
C TYR A 329 7.44 -10.35 2.06
N MET A 330 7.77 -9.65 3.15
CA MET A 330 8.99 -8.87 3.24
C MET A 330 10.24 -9.72 2.98
N ARG A 331 10.34 -10.91 3.60
CA ARG A 331 11.46 -11.84 3.34
C ARG A 331 11.51 -12.30 1.88
N TRP A 332 10.34 -12.62 1.30
CA TRP A 332 10.26 -13.01 -0.11
C TRP A 332 10.71 -11.89 -1.05
N ALA A 333 10.31 -10.64 -0.76
CA ALA A 333 10.65 -9.44 -1.51
C ALA A 333 12.14 -9.06 -1.37
N ASP A 334 12.70 -9.13 -0.15
CA ASP A 334 14.12 -8.85 0.11
C ASP A 334 15.04 -9.77 -0.70
N ASN A 335 14.71 -11.06 -0.80
CA ASN A 335 15.48 -12.04 -1.60
C ASN A 335 15.46 -11.74 -3.10
N ARG A 336 14.62 -10.80 -3.56
CA ARG A 336 14.44 -10.43 -4.97
C ARG A 336 14.70 -8.96 -5.25
N SER A 337 15.16 -8.22 -4.27
CA SER A 337 15.35 -6.76 -4.35
C SER A 337 14.07 -6.01 -4.76
N ILE A 338 12.91 -6.54 -4.41
CA ILE A 338 11.61 -5.90 -4.59
C ILE A 338 11.38 -4.93 -3.43
N GLY A 339 11.05 -3.68 -3.75
CA GLY A 339 10.71 -2.67 -2.76
C GLY A 339 9.35 -2.94 -2.11
N TYR A 340 9.15 -2.44 -0.86
CA TYR A 340 7.85 -2.52 -0.18
C TYR A 340 7.65 -1.36 0.78
N LEU A 341 6.41 -0.83 0.79
CA LEU A 341 5.99 0.30 1.62
C LEU A 341 4.78 -0.11 2.44
N ALA A 342 4.89 -0.03 3.77
CA ALA A 342 3.78 -0.43 4.64
C ALA A 342 2.66 0.61 4.64
N TRP A 343 1.43 0.16 4.60
CA TRP A 343 0.25 0.95 4.90
C TRP A 343 -0.09 0.78 6.38
N ALA A 344 -0.03 1.83 7.30
CA ALA A 344 0.45 3.15 6.96
C ALA A 344 1.07 3.84 8.20
N TRP A 345 1.85 4.89 8.00
CA TRP A 345 2.40 5.73 9.06
C TRP A 345 1.27 6.55 9.70
N TRP A 346 0.49 5.91 10.52
CA TRP A 346 -0.73 6.41 11.11
C TRP A 346 -0.87 5.87 12.54
N PRO A 347 -1.28 6.71 13.54
CA PRO A 347 -1.49 6.24 14.89
C PRO A 347 -2.77 5.41 15.02
N ALA A 348 -2.71 4.35 15.79
CA ALA A 348 -3.86 3.57 16.16
C ALA A 348 -4.83 4.40 17.00
N ASN A 349 -6.10 4.39 16.66
CA ASN A 349 -7.14 4.92 17.54
C ASN A 349 -7.34 3.95 18.70
N ASN A 350 -7.21 4.43 19.94
CA ASN A 350 -7.34 3.74 21.22
C ASN A 350 -8.02 2.35 21.15
N GLY A 351 -7.23 1.29 20.96
CA GLY A 351 -7.70 -0.10 20.97
C GLY A 351 -8.39 -0.59 19.66
N ASP A 352 -8.50 0.24 18.63
CA ASP A 352 -8.98 -0.20 17.33
C ASP A 352 -7.88 -0.96 16.59
N CYS A 353 -7.98 -2.27 16.60
CA CYS A 353 -7.06 -3.15 15.88
C CYS A 353 -7.49 -3.40 14.42
N SER A 354 -8.61 -2.82 13.99
CA SER A 354 -9.18 -3.05 12.64
C SER A 354 -8.53 -2.20 11.55
N ASN A 355 -7.73 -1.21 11.92
CA ASN A 355 -6.99 -0.36 11.00
C ASN A 355 -5.56 -0.87 10.77
N PHE A 356 -4.90 -0.34 9.75
CA PHE A 356 -3.53 -0.70 9.37
C PHE A 356 -2.47 0.19 10.03
N ALA A 357 -2.75 0.73 11.21
CA ALA A 357 -1.88 1.68 11.90
C ALA A 357 -0.53 1.06 12.26
N MET A 358 0.56 1.67 11.78
CA MET A 358 1.92 1.30 12.15
C MET A 358 2.37 1.93 13.46
N LEU A 359 1.72 3.01 13.89
CA LEU A 359 2.08 3.78 15.08
C LEU A 359 1.05 3.63 16.20
N SER A 360 1.50 3.74 17.43
CA SER A 360 0.66 3.97 18.60
C SER A 360 0.53 5.46 18.92
N ASN A 361 1.52 6.27 18.54
CA ASN A 361 1.55 7.72 18.73
C ASN A 361 2.17 8.42 17.51
N GLN A 362 1.96 9.72 17.38
CA GLN A 362 2.52 10.57 16.32
C GLN A 362 4.06 10.72 16.40
N ASP A 363 4.67 10.39 17.53
CA ASP A 363 6.12 10.48 17.77
C ASP A 363 6.94 9.35 17.11
N GLY A 364 6.31 8.47 16.35
CA GLY A 364 6.96 7.31 15.74
C GLY A 364 7.04 6.08 16.64
N THR A 365 6.37 6.06 17.80
CA THR A 365 6.27 4.85 18.63
C THR A 365 5.49 3.77 17.88
N PRO A 366 6.06 2.57 17.65
CA PRO A 366 5.40 1.55 16.85
C PRO A 366 4.17 0.95 17.54
N ASN A 367 3.15 0.65 16.75
CA ASN A 367 1.98 -0.08 17.19
C ASN A 367 2.26 -1.59 17.19
N ALA A 368 2.23 -2.21 18.37
CA ALA A 368 2.46 -3.64 18.48
C ALA A 368 1.20 -4.44 18.10
N PRO A 369 1.35 -5.62 17.45
CA PRO A 369 2.60 -6.23 17.06
C PRO A 369 3.07 -5.84 15.64
N VAL A 370 2.20 -5.29 14.80
CA VAL A 370 2.46 -5.11 13.35
C VAL A 370 3.53 -4.04 13.11
N GLY A 371 3.35 -2.84 13.67
CA GLY A 371 4.33 -1.75 13.54
C GLY A 371 5.68 -2.10 14.15
N THR A 372 5.68 -2.80 15.30
CA THR A 372 6.92 -3.28 15.91
C THR A 372 7.65 -4.28 15.01
N ALA A 373 6.95 -5.27 14.46
CA ALA A 373 7.55 -6.28 13.59
C ALA A 373 8.10 -5.65 12.29
N PHE A 374 7.39 -4.67 11.73
CA PHE A 374 7.85 -3.96 10.54
C PHE A 374 9.12 -3.15 10.81
N ARG A 375 9.12 -2.31 11.86
CA ARG A 375 10.30 -1.54 12.27
C ARG A 375 11.50 -2.44 12.51
N ASP A 376 11.34 -3.51 13.29
CA ASP A 376 12.43 -4.41 13.67
C ASP A 376 13.00 -5.14 12.44
N HIS A 377 12.15 -5.45 11.45
CA HIS A 377 12.58 -5.98 10.17
C HIS A 377 13.45 -4.96 9.38
N LEU A 378 13.02 -3.69 9.30
CA LEU A 378 13.81 -2.64 8.64
C LEU A 378 15.17 -2.44 9.31
N LEU A 379 15.23 -2.43 10.65
CA LEU A 379 16.48 -2.34 11.40
C LEU A 379 17.38 -3.55 11.12
N TYR A 380 16.80 -4.74 11.03
CA TYR A 380 17.53 -5.97 10.72
C TYR A 380 18.15 -5.92 9.31
N VAL A 381 17.36 -5.67 8.27
CA VAL A 381 17.86 -5.67 6.87
C VAL A 381 18.87 -4.54 6.61
N ASN A 382 18.74 -3.41 7.31
CA ASN A 382 19.72 -2.32 7.22
C ASN A 382 21.08 -2.71 7.84
N SER A 383 21.09 -3.52 8.91
CA SER A 383 22.32 -4.01 9.55
C SER A 383 22.89 -5.27 8.89
N HIS A 384 22.11 -5.97 8.09
CA HIS A 384 22.47 -7.18 7.38
C HIS A 384 22.12 -7.05 5.88
N PRO A 385 22.83 -6.18 5.14
CA PRO A 385 22.52 -6.00 3.72
C PRO A 385 22.69 -7.32 2.98
N THR A 386 21.65 -7.71 2.23
CA THR A 386 21.69 -8.92 1.41
C THR A 386 22.72 -8.75 0.30
N THR A 387 23.69 -9.65 0.20
CA THR A 387 24.71 -9.67 -0.85
C THR A 387 24.26 -10.45 -2.10
N GLY A 388 23.01 -10.93 -2.11
CA GLY A 388 22.45 -11.72 -3.21
C GLY A 388 22.21 -10.88 -4.46
N THR A 389 22.62 -11.39 -5.61
CA THR A 389 22.19 -10.88 -6.91
C THR A 389 20.80 -11.46 -7.22
N PRO A 390 19.90 -10.73 -7.93
CA PRO A 390 18.59 -11.25 -8.34
C PRO A 390 18.64 -12.56 -9.13
N ASP A 391 19.76 -12.83 -9.79
CA ASP A 391 19.98 -14.03 -10.60
C ASP A 391 20.30 -15.29 -9.77
N ASN A 392 20.56 -15.12 -8.49
CA ASN A 392 20.75 -16.23 -7.57
C ASN A 392 20.19 -15.80 -6.18
N PRO A 393 18.87 -15.86 -6.01
CA PRO A 393 18.31 -15.68 -4.68
C PRO A 393 18.94 -16.77 -3.79
N GLY A 394 19.74 -16.34 -2.81
CA GLY A 394 20.27 -17.26 -1.81
C GLY A 394 19.13 -18.10 -1.22
N PRO A 395 19.43 -19.25 -0.59
CA PRO A 395 18.40 -19.99 0.12
C PRO A 395 17.64 -19.01 1.03
N ASP A 396 16.30 -19.13 1.03
CA ASP A 396 15.48 -18.36 1.95
C ASP A 396 16.20 -18.32 3.32
N PRO A 397 16.53 -17.14 3.85
CA PRO A 397 17.21 -17.10 5.13
C PRO A 397 16.42 -17.97 6.07
N ASP A 398 17.10 -18.87 6.75
CA ASP A 398 16.47 -19.71 7.78
C ASP A 398 15.51 -18.80 8.55
N PRO A 399 14.27 -19.21 8.76
CA PRO A 399 13.29 -18.37 9.41
C PRO A 399 13.98 -17.79 10.65
N VAL A 400 14.14 -16.45 10.67
CA VAL A 400 14.59 -15.76 11.88
C VAL A 400 13.70 -16.33 12.95
N GLY A 401 14.30 -17.13 13.83
CA GLY A 401 13.53 -17.96 14.76
C GLY A 401 12.48 -17.09 15.39
N PRO A 402 11.27 -17.59 15.60
CA PRO A 402 10.22 -16.79 16.20
C PRO A 402 10.84 -16.03 17.36
N ASP A 403 10.49 -14.74 17.50
CA ASP A 403 10.83 -13.94 18.66
C ASP A 403 10.99 -14.85 19.88
N PRO A 404 11.92 -14.63 20.83
CA PRO A 404 12.07 -15.50 21.97
C PRO A 404 10.76 -15.52 22.77
N VAL A 405 9.76 -16.13 22.15
CA VAL A 405 8.51 -16.48 22.77
C VAL A 405 8.85 -17.63 23.69
N ASP A 406 8.63 -17.37 24.96
CA ASP A 406 8.60 -18.35 26.04
C ASP A 406 8.35 -19.78 25.50
N LYS A 407 9.42 -20.57 25.41
CA LYS A 407 9.43 -21.92 24.79
C LYS A 407 8.58 -22.94 25.56
N THR A 408 7.76 -22.49 26.50
CA THR A 408 7.09 -23.41 27.41
C THR A 408 5.67 -23.86 26.96
N LYS A 409 5.05 -23.32 25.88
CA LYS A 409 3.63 -23.68 25.58
C LYS A 409 3.10 -23.60 24.12
N ARG A 410 3.87 -23.78 23.06
CA ARG A 410 3.22 -23.94 21.72
C ARG A 410 3.66 -25.23 21.02
N ARG A 411 2.79 -26.24 21.04
CA ARG A 411 2.89 -27.40 20.14
C ARG A 411 2.36 -27.00 18.78
N ASP A 412 3.21 -27.06 17.78
CA ASP A 412 2.85 -26.82 16.38
C ASP A 412 1.76 -27.83 15.94
N ALA A 413 0.54 -27.35 15.73
CA ALA A 413 -0.59 -28.19 15.38
C ALA A 413 -0.70 -28.34 13.86
N ARG A 414 0.17 -29.13 13.23
CA ARG A 414 0.08 -29.40 11.79
C ARG A 414 -1.33 -29.86 11.42
N LEU A 415 -2.14 -28.94 10.89
CA LEU A 415 -3.54 -29.19 10.54
C LEU A 415 -3.67 -29.76 9.13
N VAL A 416 -4.59 -30.69 8.96
CA VAL A 416 -4.96 -31.27 7.66
C VAL A 416 -6.48 -31.25 7.53
N ILE A 417 -6.96 -30.76 6.40
CA ILE A 417 -8.37 -30.85 6.03
C ILE A 417 -8.61 -32.22 5.38
N ALA A 418 -9.56 -32.95 5.89
CA ALA A 418 -9.87 -34.30 5.43
C ALA A 418 -11.38 -34.45 5.19
N ASN A 419 -11.74 -35.34 4.28
CA ASN A 419 -13.13 -35.73 4.01
C ASN A 419 -14.06 -34.56 3.67
N ALA A 420 -13.58 -33.57 2.92
CA ALA A 420 -14.42 -32.48 2.44
C ALA A 420 -15.48 -33.04 1.47
N ARG A 421 -16.73 -32.74 1.73
CA ARG A 421 -17.88 -33.15 0.91
C ARG A 421 -18.86 -32.00 0.80
N PHE A 422 -19.28 -31.71 -0.42
CA PHE A 422 -20.33 -30.73 -0.69
C PHE A 422 -21.55 -31.44 -1.30
N ARG A 423 -22.66 -31.47 -0.59
CA ARG A 423 -23.92 -32.09 -1.02
C ARG A 423 -25.11 -31.30 -0.51
N HIS A 424 -26.12 -31.11 -1.36
CA HIS A 424 -27.38 -30.42 -1.02
C HIS A 424 -27.17 -29.06 -0.33
N GLY A 425 -26.24 -28.26 -0.81
CA GLY A 425 -25.94 -26.96 -0.21
C GLY A 425 -25.17 -26.99 1.13
N MET A 426 -24.73 -28.17 1.58
CA MET A 426 -23.93 -28.33 2.79
C MET A 426 -22.48 -28.73 2.46
N LEU A 427 -21.52 -27.92 2.86
CA LEU A 427 -20.11 -28.29 2.90
C LEU A 427 -19.76 -28.85 4.26
N THR A 428 -19.32 -30.11 4.30
CA THR A 428 -18.83 -30.73 5.52
C THR A 428 -17.39 -31.19 5.34
N PHE A 429 -16.58 -31.02 6.37
CA PHE A 429 -15.19 -31.51 6.37
C PHE A 429 -14.67 -31.70 7.79
N LYS A 430 -13.58 -32.42 7.91
CA LYS A 430 -12.90 -32.68 9.19
C LYS A 430 -11.53 -32.02 9.17
N VAL A 431 -11.22 -31.25 10.20
CA VAL A 431 -9.87 -30.76 10.46
C VAL A 431 -9.21 -31.74 11.44
N LYS A 432 -8.01 -32.21 11.10
CA LYS A 432 -7.21 -33.11 11.94
C LYS A 432 -5.87 -32.45 12.25
N SER A 433 -5.41 -32.55 13.48
CA SER A 433 -4.05 -32.20 13.89
C SER A 433 -3.16 -33.43 13.81
N LYS A 434 -2.05 -33.34 13.08
CA LYS A 434 -1.04 -34.42 13.05
C LYS A 434 -0.29 -34.59 14.38
N THR A 435 -0.33 -33.57 15.23
CA THR A 435 0.37 -33.55 16.54
C THR A 435 -0.55 -33.84 17.71
N LYS A 436 -1.79 -34.27 17.47
CA LYS A 436 -2.84 -34.47 18.48
C LYS A 436 -3.10 -33.25 19.38
N ALA A 437 -2.91 -32.03 18.81
CA ALA A 437 -3.16 -30.80 19.53
C ALA A 437 -4.60 -30.74 20.08
N THR A 438 -4.75 -30.09 21.22
CA THR A 438 -6.03 -29.77 21.83
C THR A 438 -6.18 -28.27 21.92
N GLY A 439 -7.34 -27.74 21.67
CA GLY A 439 -7.57 -26.28 21.65
C GLY A 439 -8.59 -25.90 20.60
N LYS A 440 -8.79 -24.62 20.36
CA LYS A 440 -9.70 -24.15 19.32
C LYS A 440 -9.02 -24.16 17.96
N VAL A 441 -9.76 -24.50 16.92
CA VAL A 441 -9.36 -24.32 15.53
C VAL A 441 -10.39 -23.41 14.86
N LYS A 442 -9.92 -22.40 14.14
CA LYS A 442 -10.75 -21.52 13.32
C LYS A 442 -10.63 -21.93 11.88
N VAL A 443 -11.76 -22.01 11.19
CA VAL A 443 -11.81 -22.30 9.77
C VAL A 443 -12.53 -21.18 9.03
N ARG A 444 -12.04 -20.86 7.82
CA ARG A 444 -12.71 -19.97 6.88
C ARG A 444 -12.96 -20.73 5.59
N VAL A 445 -14.17 -20.67 5.10
CA VAL A 445 -14.60 -21.28 3.84
C VAL A 445 -14.85 -20.15 2.85
N PHE A 446 -14.20 -20.19 1.71
CA PHE A 446 -14.44 -19.30 0.59
C PHE A 446 -15.38 -19.99 -0.40
N VAL A 447 -16.33 -19.24 -0.89
CA VAL A 447 -17.30 -19.72 -1.87
C VAL A 447 -17.35 -18.75 -3.04
N ARG A 448 -17.60 -19.30 -4.24
CA ARG A 448 -17.77 -18.51 -5.46
C ARG A 448 -19.14 -18.83 -6.05
N SER A 449 -19.88 -17.80 -6.46
CA SER A 449 -21.13 -18.00 -7.18
C SER A 449 -20.88 -18.42 -8.62
N ASP A 450 -21.89 -19.00 -9.26
CA ASP A 450 -21.85 -19.32 -10.67
C ASP A 450 -21.65 -18.07 -11.57
N ARG A 451 -21.83 -16.88 -11.00
CA ARG A 451 -21.61 -15.56 -11.62
C ARG A 451 -20.29 -14.90 -11.24
N GLY A 452 -19.40 -15.61 -10.52
CA GLY A 452 -18.07 -15.14 -10.17
C GLY A 452 -17.96 -14.37 -8.85
N ALA A 453 -19.06 -13.98 -8.18
CA ALA A 453 -19.01 -13.31 -6.89
C ALA A 453 -18.39 -14.23 -5.82
N THR A 454 -17.50 -13.70 -4.98
CA THR A 454 -16.86 -14.44 -3.90
C THR A 454 -17.39 -14.00 -2.55
N SER A 455 -17.50 -14.93 -1.61
CA SER A 455 -17.87 -14.68 -0.22
C SER A 455 -17.09 -15.62 0.69
N SER A 456 -16.98 -15.30 1.97
CA SER A 456 -16.37 -16.20 2.94
C SER A 456 -17.13 -16.24 4.25
N GLU A 457 -17.13 -17.40 4.90
CA GLU A 457 -17.73 -17.63 6.21
C GLU A 457 -16.71 -18.29 7.12
N SER A 458 -16.70 -17.90 8.40
CA SER A 458 -15.77 -18.43 9.40
C SER A 458 -16.51 -19.14 10.52
N SER A 459 -15.92 -20.20 11.05
CA SER A 459 -16.42 -20.94 12.22
C SER A 459 -15.27 -21.42 13.09
N GLU A 460 -15.53 -21.59 14.38
CA GLU A 460 -14.56 -22.13 15.34
C GLU A 460 -15.09 -23.42 15.97
N ALA A 461 -14.19 -24.35 16.22
CA ALA A 461 -14.49 -25.55 16.99
C ALA A 461 -13.29 -26.00 17.84
N LYS A 462 -13.57 -26.66 18.98
CA LYS A 462 -12.50 -27.24 19.80
C LYS A 462 -12.07 -28.60 19.22
N LEU A 463 -10.76 -28.77 19.05
CA LEU A 463 -10.20 -30.08 18.69
C LEU A 463 -10.42 -31.06 19.84
N ARG A 464 -11.14 -32.12 19.56
CA ARG A 464 -11.31 -33.28 20.47
C ARG A 464 -10.52 -34.46 19.90
N SER A 465 -9.62 -35.03 20.71
CA SER A 465 -8.70 -36.07 20.23
C SER A 465 -7.98 -35.73 18.93
N GLY A 466 -7.54 -34.46 18.80
CA GLY A 466 -6.84 -33.95 17.63
C GLY A 466 -7.70 -33.71 16.39
N SER A 467 -9.03 -33.66 16.51
CA SER A 467 -9.90 -33.40 15.36
C SER A 467 -11.15 -32.60 15.69
N ALA A 468 -11.68 -31.89 14.71
CA ALA A 468 -12.97 -31.20 14.73
C ALA A 468 -13.69 -31.37 13.39
N VAL A 469 -15.01 -31.38 13.41
CA VAL A 469 -15.86 -31.47 12.21
C VAL A 469 -16.55 -30.13 12.02
N PHE A 470 -16.60 -29.65 10.79
CA PHE A 470 -17.24 -28.40 10.42
C PHE A 470 -18.32 -28.63 9.37
N GLY A 471 -19.40 -27.88 9.46
CA GLY A 471 -20.46 -27.81 8.48
C GLY A 471 -20.81 -26.37 8.16
N PHE A 472 -20.88 -26.03 6.87
CA PHE A 472 -21.27 -24.71 6.38
C PHE A 472 -22.44 -24.86 5.42
N LYS A 473 -23.47 -24.04 5.61
CA LYS A 473 -24.58 -23.97 4.67
C LYS A 473 -24.19 -22.99 3.56
N VAL A 474 -24.04 -23.50 2.35
CA VAL A 474 -23.67 -22.71 1.17
C VAL A 474 -24.92 -22.50 0.33
N ARG A 475 -25.18 -21.28 -0.11
CA ARG A 475 -26.31 -20.96 -0.99
C ARG A 475 -26.26 -21.80 -2.27
N SER A 476 -27.42 -22.08 -2.85
CA SER A 476 -27.55 -22.97 -4.00
C SER A 476 -26.80 -22.50 -5.27
N ASP A 477 -26.60 -21.19 -5.38
CA ASP A 477 -25.89 -20.51 -6.46
C ASP A 477 -24.38 -20.33 -6.20
N TYR A 478 -23.84 -20.90 -5.08
CA TYR A 478 -22.43 -20.82 -4.72
C TYR A 478 -21.79 -22.20 -4.66
N ARG A 479 -20.48 -22.23 -4.95
CA ARG A 479 -19.65 -23.44 -4.81
C ARG A 479 -18.45 -23.14 -3.90
N PRO A 480 -18.08 -24.06 -2.99
CA PRO A 480 -16.86 -23.92 -2.20
C PRO A 480 -15.62 -23.92 -3.12
N THR A 481 -14.72 -22.95 -2.92
CA THR A 481 -13.50 -22.82 -3.69
C THR A 481 -12.24 -23.04 -2.86
N ARG A 482 -12.26 -22.66 -1.58
CA ARG A 482 -11.10 -22.77 -0.68
C ARG A 482 -11.55 -22.99 0.76
N ILE A 483 -10.77 -23.77 1.51
CA ILE A 483 -10.96 -23.96 2.97
C ILE A 483 -9.62 -23.69 3.63
N ILE A 484 -9.59 -22.78 4.59
CA ILE A 484 -8.43 -22.49 5.40
C ILE A 484 -8.73 -22.89 6.85
N ALA A 485 -7.84 -23.65 7.47
CA ALA A 485 -7.93 -23.99 8.89
C ALA A 485 -6.69 -23.45 9.60
N ARG A 486 -6.92 -22.71 10.69
CA ARG A 486 -5.86 -22.14 11.53
C ARG A 486 -6.01 -22.58 12.98
N TYR A 487 -4.89 -22.82 13.62
CA TYR A 487 -4.82 -23.17 15.04
C TYR A 487 -4.21 -21.98 15.79
N PRO A 488 -5.00 -21.21 16.53
CA PRO A 488 -4.49 -20.03 17.22
C PRO A 488 -3.70 -20.33 18.51
N GLY A 489 -3.61 -21.63 18.88
CA GLY A 489 -2.89 -22.08 20.08
C GLY A 489 -3.80 -22.53 21.20
#